data_2e096c62a637a562d422b933e94152e2
#
_entry.id   2e096c62a637a562d422b933e94152e2
#
_cell.length_a   1.000
_cell.length_b   1.000
_cell.length_c   1.000
_cell.angle_alpha   90.00
_cell.angle_beta   90.00
_cell.angle_gamma   90.00
#
_symmetry.space_group_name_H-M   'P 1'
#
loop_
_entity.id
_entity.type
_entity.pdbx_description
1 polymer ?
#
loop_
_entity_poly.entity_id
_entity_poly.type
_entity_poly.pdbx_seq_one_letter_code
_entity_poly.pdbx_strand_id
1 'polypeptide(L)'
;MAQNLSKIVDLISLERLKSYEQVFDTKSENELLGVYFWNIHISSLFFKLSTIIEVSLRNSMHNAFSTKMGNTWWQISKLHYSSYSATPDHKAPEVVRDVRGYFKAARNTVIRDKKERYSLESYIPQDPEVISATVFYVWELLLDKEFVGNNLI
;
A
#
# COMPACT_ATOMS: atom_id res chain seq x y z
N MET A 1 -11.50 -22.15 -34.33
CA MET A 1 -11.09 -21.88 -32.92
C MET A 1 -9.62 -21.44 -32.81
N ALA A 2 -8.66 -22.12 -33.43
CA ALA A 2 -7.23 -21.77 -33.32
C ALA A 2 -6.88 -20.32 -33.72
N GLN A 3 -7.45 -19.78 -34.77
CA GLN A 3 -7.20 -18.39 -35.20
C GLN A 3 -7.63 -17.30 -34.19
N ASN A 4 -8.56 -17.61 -33.28
CA ASN A 4 -8.97 -16.64 -32.26
C ASN A 4 -8.04 -16.68 -31.02
N LEU A 5 -7.41 -17.81 -30.73
CA LEU A 5 -6.47 -17.95 -29.63
C LEU A 5 -5.16 -17.22 -29.91
N SER A 6 -4.61 -17.39 -31.11
CA SER A 6 -3.43 -16.65 -31.55
C SER A 6 -3.62 -15.12 -31.42
N LYS A 7 -4.77 -14.60 -31.82
CA LYS A 7 -5.09 -13.18 -31.63
C LYS A 7 -5.12 -12.74 -30.15
N ILE A 8 -5.60 -13.61 -29.25
CA ILE A 8 -5.62 -13.30 -27.81
C ILE A 8 -4.19 -13.28 -27.27
N VAL A 9 -3.35 -14.22 -27.68
CA VAL A 9 -1.92 -14.26 -27.32
C VAL A 9 -1.21 -12.99 -27.77
N ASP A 10 -1.47 -12.54 -29.01
CA ASP A 10 -0.89 -11.29 -29.54
C ASP A 10 -1.34 -10.06 -28.75
N LEU A 11 -2.61 -10.00 -28.32
CA LEU A 11 -3.15 -8.91 -27.49
C LEU A 11 -2.52 -8.83 -26.09
N ILE A 12 -2.21 -9.99 -25.49
CA ILE A 12 -1.59 -10.05 -24.14
C ILE A 12 -0.09 -9.77 -24.24
N SER A 13 0.54 -10.00 -25.38
CA SER A 13 1.96 -10.04 -25.70
C SER A 13 2.68 -11.30 -25.23
N LEU A 14 3.45 -11.89 -26.15
CA LEU A 14 4.28 -13.08 -25.88
C LEU A 14 5.29 -12.84 -24.75
N GLU A 15 5.86 -11.65 -24.66
CA GLU A 15 6.82 -11.28 -23.63
C GLU A 15 6.25 -11.46 -22.22
N ARG A 16 5.01 -11.06 -22.02
CA ARG A 16 4.30 -11.22 -20.74
C ARG A 16 3.98 -12.69 -20.44
N LEU A 17 3.73 -13.47 -21.47
CA LEU A 17 3.36 -14.88 -21.32
C LEU A 17 4.57 -15.81 -21.11
N LYS A 18 5.77 -15.42 -21.53
CA LYS A 18 7.02 -16.22 -21.37
C LYS A 18 7.29 -16.66 -19.93
N SER A 19 7.04 -15.80 -18.96
CA SER A 19 7.25 -16.16 -17.55
C SER A 19 6.34 -17.31 -17.10
N TYR A 20 5.11 -17.34 -17.60
CA TYR A 20 4.17 -18.43 -17.31
C TYR A 20 4.59 -19.74 -17.99
N GLU A 21 5.03 -19.67 -19.25
CA GLU A 21 5.55 -20.79 -19.99
C GLU A 21 6.73 -21.46 -19.26
N GLN A 22 7.67 -20.66 -18.79
CA GLN A 22 8.85 -21.16 -18.07
C GLN A 22 8.53 -21.77 -16.71
N VAL A 23 7.59 -21.18 -15.95
CA VAL A 23 7.26 -21.64 -14.60
C VAL A 23 6.37 -22.90 -14.63
N PHE A 24 5.42 -22.96 -15.57
CA PHE A 24 4.41 -24.02 -15.62
C PHE A 24 4.65 -25.07 -16.70
N ASP A 25 5.76 -24.96 -17.45
CA ASP A 25 6.15 -25.89 -18.52
C ASP A 25 4.99 -26.18 -19.50
N THR A 26 4.27 -25.14 -19.90
CA THR A 26 3.11 -25.25 -20.78
C THR A 26 3.52 -25.72 -22.18
N LYS A 27 2.75 -26.62 -22.78
CA LYS A 27 3.07 -27.25 -24.06
C LYS A 27 2.22 -26.71 -25.23
N SER A 28 1.23 -25.88 -24.95
CA SER A 28 0.32 -25.33 -25.95
C SER A 28 -0.17 -23.95 -25.57
N GLU A 29 -0.59 -23.16 -26.57
CA GLU A 29 -1.21 -21.85 -26.37
C GLU A 29 -2.46 -21.92 -25.45
N ASN A 30 -3.23 -23.00 -25.53
CA ASN A 30 -4.38 -23.23 -24.67
C ASN A 30 -3.99 -23.35 -23.20
N GLU A 31 -2.95 -24.14 -22.89
CA GLU A 31 -2.44 -24.30 -21.54
C GLU A 31 -1.87 -22.98 -21.02
N LEU A 32 -1.12 -22.28 -21.85
CA LEU A 32 -0.52 -21.01 -21.51
C LEU A 32 -1.59 -19.96 -21.17
N LEU A 33 -2.62 -19.83 -21.99
CA LEU A 33 -3.75 -18.94 -21.70
C LEU A 33 -4.55 -19.40 -20.47
N GLY A 34 -4.72 -20.70 -20.29
CA GLY A 34 -5.37 -21.27 -19.11
C GLY A 34 -4.65 -20.86 -17.82
N VAL A 35 -3.34 -21.00 -17.76
CA VAL A 35 -2.50 -20.58 -16.62
C VAL A 35 -2.57 -19.06 -16.42
N TYR A 36 -2.51 -18.29 -17.50
CA TYR A 36 -2.62 -16.84 -17.42
C TYR A 36 -3.96 -16.39 -16.81
N PHE A 37 -5.08 -16.92 -17.31
CA PHE A 37 -6.40 -16.58 -16.77
C PHE A 37 -6.62 -17.12 -15.35
N TRP A 38 -6.08 -18.29 -15.03
CA TRP A 38 -6.07 -18.80 -13.67
C TRP A 38 -5.34 -17.85 -12.72
N ASN A 39 -4.16 -17.34 -13.12
CA ASN A 39 -3.42 -16.34 -12.33
C ASN A 39 -4.22 -15.06 -12.13
N ILE A 40 -4.90 -14.55 -13.17
CA ILE A 40 -5.78 -13.38 -13.04
C ILE A 40 -6.90 -13.65 -12.03
N HIS A 41 -7.52 -14.82 -12.12
CA HIS A 41 -8.60 -15.22 -11.20
C HIS A 41 -8.10 -15.26 -9.75
N ILE A 42 -7.02 -15.97 -9.49
CA ILE A 42 -6.41 -16.05 -8.14
C ILE A 42 -6.01 -14.66 -7.64
N SER A 43 -5.33 -13.87 -8.45
CA SER A 43 -4.94 -12.49 -8.11
C SER A 43 -6.15 -11.64 -7.73
N SER A 44 -7.27 -11.78 -8.42
CA SER A 44 -8.51 -11.07 -8.12
C SER A 44 -9.11 -11.44 -6.75
N LEU A 45 -9.00 -12.71 -6.35
CA LEU A 45 -9.42 -13.18 -5.03
C LEU A 45 -8.51 -12.63 -3.93
N PHE A 46 -7.19 -12.68 -4.13
CA PHE A 46 -6.22 -12.10 -3.20
C PHE A 46 -6.41 -10.59 -3.05
N PHE A 47 -6.68 -9.88 -4.12
CA PHE A 47 -6.94 -8.44 -4.07
C PHE A 47 -8.14 -8.10 -3.18
N LYS A 48 -9.22 -8.85 -3.27
CA LYS A 48 -10.40 -8.67 -2.41
C LYS A 48 -10.07 -8.90 -0.93
N LEU A 49 -9.35 -9.99 -0.62
CA LEU A 49 -8.91 -10.30 0.74
C LEU A 49 -7.99 -9.21 1.28
N SER A 50 -7.00 -8.79 0.50
CA SER A 50 -6.07 -7.72 0.89
C SER A 50 -6.79 -6.41 1.21
N THR A 51 -7.81 -6.06 0.42
CA THR A 51 -8.63 -4.85 0.67
C THR A 51 -9.36 -4.95 2.01
N ILE A 52 -9.95 -6.11 2.34
CA ILE A 52 -10.63 -6.31 3.62
C ILE A 52 -9.63 -6.23 4.78
N ILE A 53 -8.48 -6.87 4.66
CA ILE A 53 -7.42 -6.85 5.67
C ILE A 53 -6.92 -5.42 5.88
N GLU A 54 -6.64 -4.71 4.79
CA GLU A 54 -6.19 -3.31 4.84
C GLU A 54 -7.17 -2.42 5.61
N VAL A 55 -8.46 -2.46 5.25
CA VAL A 55 -9.48 -1.63 5.91
C VAL A 55 -9.64 -2.02 7.38
N SER A 56 -9.65 -3.32 7.68
CA SER A 56 -9.80 -3.83 9.05
C SER A 56 -8.60 -3.45 9.92
N LEU A 57 -7.39 -3.62 9.43
CA LEU A 57 -6.16 -3.25 10.14
C LEU A 57 -6.11 -1.74 10.40
N ARG A 58 -6.35 -0.93 9.37
CA ARG A 58 -6.42 0.52 9.46
C ARG A 58 -7.37 0.98 10.55
N ASN A 59 -8.60 0.48 10.52
CA ASN A 59 -9.64 0.87 11.48
C ASN A 59 -9.30 0.42 12.91
N SER A 60 -8.79 -0.81 13.08
CA SER A 60 -8.40 -1.34 14.38
C SER A 60 -7.25 -0.53 15.00
N MET A 61 -6.21 -0.23 14.23
CA MET A 61 -5.09 0.59 14.67
C MET A 61 -5.51 2.02 14.96
N HIS A 62 -6.31 2.63 14.07
CA HIS A 62 -6.83 3.98 14.29
C HIS A 62 -7.63 4.07 15.59
N ASN A 63 -8.52 3.12 15.85
CA ASN A 63 -9.31 3.08 17.08
C ASN A 63 -8.41 2.91 18.32
N ALA A 64 -7.44 2.01 18.28
CA ALA A 64 -6.50 1.80 19.37
C ALA A 64 -5.70 3.08 19.70
N PHE A 65 -5.15 3.73 18.67
CA PHE A 65 -4.40 4.97 18.82
C PHE A 65 -5.29 6.14 19.29
N SER A 66 -6.49 6.27 18.73
CA SER A 66 -7.44 7.32 19.12
C SER A 66 -7.87 7.18 20.58
N THR A 67 -8.08 5.96 21.05
CA THR A 67 -8.40 5.71 22.45
C THR A 67 -7.26 6.09 23.38
N LYS A 68 -6.02 5.85 23.00
CA LYS A 68 -4.83 6.09 23.83
C LYS A 68 -4.31 7.53 23.77
N MET A 69 -4.36 8.15 22.58
CA MET A 69 -3.69 9.41 22.29
C MET A 69 -4.62 10.52 21.76
N GLY A 70 -5.91 10.23 21.59
CA GLY A 70 -6.89 11.14 20.99
C GLY A 70 -6.94 11.08 19.46
N ASN A 71 -7.99 11.67 18.87
CA ASN A 71 -8.30 11.53 17.44
C ASN A 71 -7.20 12.10 16.52
N THR A 72 -6.43 13.09 16.99
CA THR A 72 -5.36 13.74 16.25
C THR A 72 -3.98 13.06 16.43
N TRP A 73 -3.95 11.81 16.92
CA TRP A 73 -2.72 11.04 17.20
C TRP A 73 -1.71 11.04 16.04
N TRP A 74 -2.20 11.03 14.81
CA TRP A 74 -1.39 11.00 13.60
C TRP A 74 -0.59 12.31 13.35
N GLN A 75 -0.84 13.37 14.12
CA GLN A 75 -0.13 14.65 14.05
C GLN A 75 1.04 14.77 15.03
N ILE A 76 1.21 13.83 15.95
CA ILE A 76 2.25 13.93 16.99
C ILE A 76 3.66 13.82 16.40
N SER A 77 4.59 14.55 16.99
CA SER A 77 6.00 14.61 16.53
C SER A 77 6.74 13.27 16.65
N LYS A 78 6.34 12.45 17.61
CA LYS A 78 6.93 11.11 17.86
C LYS A 78 6.74 10.12 16.71
N LEU A 79 5.88 10.39 15.74
CA LEU A 79 5.73 9.57 14.53
C LEU A 79 6.83 9.82 13.48
N HIS A 80 7.83 10.59 13.83
CA HIS A 80 9.06 10.72 13.05
C HIS A 80 10.20 10.12 13.86
N TYR A 81 10.81 9.07 13.31
CA TYR A 81 11.97 8.40 13.89
C TYR A 81 13.14 8.50 12.92
N SER A 82 14.30 8.94 13.40
CA SER A 82 15.55 8.82 12.67
C SER A 82 16.64 8.28 13.59
N SER A 83 17.35 7.26 13.13
CA SER A 83 18.52 6.73 13.83
C SER A 83 19.78 6.99 13.00
N TYR A 84 20.78 7.55 13.65
CA TYR A 84 22.13 7.61 13.16
C TYR A 84 22.93 6.48 13.80
N SER A 85 23.55 5.64 12.99
CA SER A 85 24.54 4.70 13.52
C SER A 85 25.82 5.46 13.86
N ALA A 86 26.10 5.60 15.15
CA ALA A 86 27.23 6.37 15.68
C ALA A 86 28.55 5.59 15.71
N THR A 87 28.84 4.74 14.73
CA THR A 87 30.17 4.12 14.62
C THR A 87 31.03 4.94 13.66
N PRO A 88 32.18 5.47 14.08
CA PRO A 88 33.01 6.40 13.29
C PRO A 88 33.50 5.85 11.95
N ASP A 89 33.58 4.54 11.79
CA ASP A 89 34.18 3.88 10.63
C ASP A 89 33.18 3.27 9.63
N HIS A 90 31.89 3.24 9.93
CA HIS A 90 30.89 2.67 9.02
C HIS A 90 29.79 3.70 8.79
N LYS A 91 29.66 4.15 7.54
CA LYS A 91 28.46 4.85 7.05
C LYS A 91 27.30 3.87 7.02
N ALA A 92 26.78 3.49 8.18
CA ALA A 92 25.53 2.77 8.23
C ALA A 92 24.43 3.69 7.65
N PRO A 93 23.54 3.19 6.81
CA PRO A 93 22.48 4.00 6.23
C PRO A 93 21.61 4.56 7.37
N GLU A 94 21.32 5.84 7.29
CA GLU A 94 20.34 6.47 8.16
C GLU A 94 18.98 5.78 7.98
N VAL A 95 18.41 5.28 9.06
CA VAL A 95 17.06 4.72 9.05
C VAL A 95 16.09 5.83 9.43
N VAL A 96 15.34 6.31 8.46
CA VAL A 96 14.29 7.30 8.64
C VAL A 96 12.92 6.63 8.50
N ARG A 97 12.07 6.81 9.50
CA ARG A 97 10.68 6.36 9.52
C ARG A 97 9.78 7.59 9.71
N ASP A 98 9.40 8.23 8.62
CA ASP A 98 8.56 9.44 8.67
C ASP A 98 7.08 9.11 8.44
N VAL A 99 6.46 8.46 9.42
CA VAL A 99 5.04 8.13 9.37
C VAL A 99 4.19 9.40 9.35
N ARG A 100 4.58 10.44 10.09
CA ARG A 100 3.90 11.74 10.09
C ARG A 100 3.87 12.39 8.71
N GLY A 101 4.95 12.27 7.94
CA GLY A 101 5.02 12.78 6.56
C GLY A 101 3.98 12.14 5.65
N TYR A 102 3.75 10.84 5.79
CA TYR A 102 2.70 10.14 5.02
C TYR A 102 1.29 10.63 5.38
N PHE A 103 0.97 10.84 6.66
CA PHE A 103 -0.32 11.43 7.05
C PHE A 103 -0.48 12.86 6.51
N LYS A 104 0.58 13.66 6.53
CA LYS A 104 0.57 15.00 5.92
C LYS A 104 0.31 14.93 4.41
N ALA A 105 0.92 13.99 3.72
CA ALA A 105 0.67 13.76 2.29
C ALA A 105 -0.78 13.33 2.03
N ALA A 106 -1.31 12.41 2.82
CA ALA A 106 -2.72 11.98 2.74
C ALA A 106 -3.67 13.17 2.93
N ARG A 107 -3.43 14.01 3.95
CA ARG A 107 -4.20 15.25 4.19
C ARG A 107 -4.19 16.18 2.96
N ASN A 108 -3.03 16.39 2.36
CA ASN A 108 -2.90 17.24 1.17
C ASN A 108 -3.63 16.63 -0.03
N THR A 109 -3.63 15.31 -0.16
CA THR A 109 -4.39 14.61 -1.21
C THR A 109 -5.88 14.85 -1.05
N VAL A 110 -6.43 14.72 0.17
CA VAL A 110 -7.85 15.02 0.44
C VAL A 110 -8.19 16.46 0.08
N ILE A 111 -7.37 17.43 0.48
CA ILE A 111 -7.58 18.85 0.16
C ILE A 111 -7.63 19.05 -1.36
N ARG A 112 -6.65 18.51 -2.09
CA ARG A 112 -6.59 18.60 -3.54
C ARG A 112 -7.81 17.98 -4.21
N ASP A 113 -8.21 16.77 -3.81
CA ASP A 113 -9.36 16.09 -4.38
C ASP A 113 -10.68 16.86 -4.14
N LYS A 114 -10.84 17.48 -2.96
CA LYS A 114 -12.01 18.30 -2.66
C LYS A 114 -12.01 19.60 -3.48
N LYS A 115 -10.85 20.22 -3.69
CA LYS A 115 -10.73 21.37 -4.58
C LYS A 115 -11.07 21.01 -6.02
N GLU A 116 -10.47 19.95 -6.55
CA GLU A 116 -10.65 19.54 -7.95
C GLU A 116 -12.07 19.05 -8.27
N ARG A 117 -12.69 18.25 -7.38
CA ARG A 117 -14.01 17.64 -7.62
C ARG A 117 -15.20 18.53 -7.22
N TYR A 118 -15.03 19.35 -6.20
CA TYR A 118 -16.13 20.10 -5.59
C TYR A 118 -15.87 21.60 -5.54
N SER A 119 -14.77 22.11 -6.11
CA SER A 119 -14.37 23.53 -6.13
C SER A 119 -14.28 24.17 -4.73
N LEU A 120 -13.94 23.37 -3.72
CA LEU A 120 -13.79 23.83 -2.35
C LEU A 120 -12.38 24.40 -2.13
N GLU A 121 -12.23 25.74 -2.21
CA GLU A 121 -10.92 26.41 -2.11
C GLU A 121 -10.28 26.30 -0.71
N SER A 122 -11.10 26.28 0.34
CA SER A 122 -10.63 26.25 1.74
C SER A 122 -11.27 25.09 2.49
N TYR A 123 -10.79 23.86 2.21
CA TYR A 123 -11.30 22.66 2.86
C TYR A 123 -10.38 22.19 3.99
N ILE A 124 -10.98 21.92 5.15
CA ILE A 124 -10.27 21.32 6.30
C ILE A 124 -10.70 19.86 6.41
N PRO A 125 -9.81 18.90 6.06
CA PRO A 125 -10.12 17.48 6.13
C PRO A 125 -10.44 17.03 7.55
N GLN A 126 -11.45 16.19 7.68
CA GLN A 126 -11.74 15.50 8.93
C GLN A 126 -10.77 14.31 9.14
N ASP A 127 -10.52 13.96 10.41
CA ASP A 127 -9.59 12.85 10.72
C ASP A 127 -9.90 11.55 9.96
N PRO A 128 -11.16 11.07 9.85
CA PRO A 128 -11.47 9.87 9.09
C PRO A 128 -11.10 9.97 7.60
N GLU A 129 -11.19 11.14 6.99
CA GLU A 129 -10.82 11.35 5.59
C GLU A 129 -9.29 11.22 5.40
N VAL A 130 -8.52 11.79 6.32
CA VAL A 130 -7.05 11.66 6.30
C VAL A 130 -6.64 10.21 6.50
N ILE A 131 -7.22 9.54 7.50
CA ILE A 131 -6.95 8.13 7.78
C ILE A 131 -7.29 7.24 6.59
N SER A 132 -8.44 7.46 5.94
CA SER A 132 -8.83 6.67 4.77
C SER A 132 -7.96 6.91 3.54
N ALA A 133 -7.33 8.07 3.42
CA ALA A 133 -6.46 8.44 2.31
C ALA A 133 -5.00 7.97 2.50
N THR A 134 -4.64 7.35 3.65
CA THR A 134 -3.29 6.82 3.86
C THR A 134 -3.09 5.53 3.08
N VAL A 135 -1.87 5.35 2.57
CA VAL A 135 -1.46 4.11 1.92
C VAL A 135 -1.22 3.00 2.95
N PHE A 136 -1.40 1.73 2.54
CA PHE A 136 -1.26 0.57 3.44
C PHE A 136 0.10 0.52 4.15
N TYR A 137 1.17 0.88 3.46
CA TYR A 137 2.54 0.92 3.98
C TYR A 137 2.69 1.72 5.29
N VAL A 138 1.88 2.74 5.50
CA VAL A 138 1.89 3.54 6.75
C VAL A 138 1.56 2.69 7.97
N TRP A 139 0.61 1.77 7.82
CA TRP A 139 0.16 0.88 8.89
C TRP A 139 1.19 -0.19 9.22
N GLU A 140 1.91 -0.67 8.19
CA GLU A 140 3.06 -1.55 8.36
C GLU A 140 4.20 -0.85 9.13
N LEU A 141 4.54 0.38 8.75
CA LEU A 141 5.56 1.17 9.45
C LEU A 141 5.23 1.36 10.95
N LEU A 142 3.96 1.57 11.30
CA LEU A 142 3.54 1.72 12.68
C LEU A 142 3.74 0.45 13.53
N LEU A 143 3.87 -0.71 12.89
CA LEU A 143 4.19 -1.98 13.55
C LEU A 143 5.70 -2.22 13.68
N ASP A 144 6.53 -1.31 13.15
CA ASP A 144 7.98 -1.42 13.26
C ASP A 144 8.43 -1.27 14.74
N LYS A 145 9.46 -2.03 15.11
CA LYS A 145 10.01 -2.07 16.48
C LYS A 145 10.43 -0.69 17.00
N GLU A 146 10.84 0.21 16.11
CA GLU A 146 11.21 1.58 16.44
C GLU A 146 10.05 2.38 17.04
N PHE A 147 8.82 2.08 16.66
CA PHE A 147 7.62 2.71 17.22
C PHE A 147 7.03 1.90 18.38
N VAL A 148 7.05 0.59 18.30
CA VAL A 148 6.56 -0.31 19.36
C VAL A 148 7.47 -0.24 20.60
N GLY A 149 8.79 -0.23 20.40
CA GLY A 149 9.78 -0.22 21.50
C GLY A 149 9.91 1.11 22.25
N ASN A 150 9.43 2.21 21.71
CA ASN A 150 9.53 3.55 22.30
C ASN A 150 8.26 3.99 23.08
N ASN A 151 7.44 3.04 23.56
CA ASN A 151 6.19 3.31 24.30
C ASN A 151 5.20 4.23 23.53
N LEU A 152 5.22 4.21 22.21
CA LEU A 152 4.25 4.92 21.38
C LEU A 152 2.96 4.12 21.22
N ILE A 153 3.03 2.80 21.38
CA ILE A 153 1.91 1.88 21.23
C ILE A 153 1.67 1.12 22.53
#